data_256f1befd05734a39aee83bd41dcb741
#
_entry.id   256f1befd05734a39aee83bd41dcb741
#
_cell.length_a   1.000
_cell.length_b   1.000
_cell.length_c   1.000
_cell.angle_alpha   90.00
_cell.angle_beta   90.00
_cell.angle_gamma   90.00
#
_symmetry.space_group_name_H-M   'P 1'
#
loop_
_entity.id
_entity.type
_entity.pdbx_description
1 polymer ?
#
loop_
_entity_poly.entity_id
_entity_poly.type
_entity_poly.pdbx_seq_one_letter_code
_entity_poly.pdbx_strand_id
1 'polypeptide(L)'
;MPHSIAQVAVIHQENQCSYGRPRIVRGLRVRGLQVSQERVRNSLIRQGLRAVYKKPYRVTTDSNHQKPIAANILDRRFAGWRINQAWVGDITYVETDEGWLYLACVMDLASRRIVGWSMSDRIQTDLVNQALKSAYGLRKPQAGLIMHTDRGSQYASDNHRKLIKDYQMIQSMSRRANCWDNAPMESFFKTLKVERLHQRRYESRAEAKLDIVDWIEGFYNRKRLHSSIGYSTPLDAERKAVTA
;
A
#
# COMPACT_ATOMS: atom_id res chain seq x y z
N MET A 1 23.07 19.79 21.62
CA MET A 1 22.06 19.03 22.36
C MET A 1 20.60 19.48 22.10
N PRO A 2 20.22 20.78 22.08
CA PRO A 2 18.86 21.23 21.69
C PRO A 2 18.48 20.88 20.24
N HIS A 3 19.47 20.88 19.33
CA HIS A 3 19.29 20.66 17.89
C HIS A 3 18.63 19.30 17.55
N SER A 4 18.99 18.21 18.24
CA SER A 4 18.41 16.89 17.98
C SER A 4 16.95 16.77 18.41
N ILE A 5 16.52 17.53 19.42
CA ILE A 5 15.14 17.56 19.91
C ILE A 5 14.24 18.29 18.90
N ALA A 6 14.67 19.44 18.38
CA ALA A 6 13.96 20.16 17.33
C ALA A 6 13.78 19.31 16.06
N GLN A 7 14.80 18.55 15.66
CA GLN A 7 14.73 17.65 14.48
C GLN A 7 13.71 16.53 14.62
N VAL A 8 13.36 16.08 15.84
CA VAL A 8 12.27 15.10 16.05
C VAL A 8 10.93 15.67 15.60
N ALA A 9 10.61 16.92 15.97
CA ALA A 9 9.38 17.57 15.55
C ALA A 9 9.34 17.81 14.04
N VAL A 10 10.46 18.27 13.46
CA VAL A 10 10.57 18.50 12.01
C VAL A 10 10.29 17.21 11.24
N ILE A 11 10.97 16.09 11.57
CA ILE A 11 10.74 14.81 10.90
C ILE A 11 9.29 14.33 11.10
N HIS A 12 8.71 14.53 12.28
CA HIS A 12 7.32 14.16 12.55
C HIS A 12 6.35 14.92 11.64
N GLN A 13 6.52 16.24 11.52
CA GLN A 13 5.69 17.12 10.66
C GLN A 13 5.87 16.83 9.17
N GLU A 14 7.11 16.74 8.68
CA GLU A 14 7.42 16.42 7.27
C GLU A 14 6.79 15.10 6.81
N ASN A 15 6.56 14.17 7.73
CA ASN A 15 5.94 12.88 7.47
C ASN A 15 4.48 12.82 7.95
N GLN A 16 3.76 13.95 7.86
CA GLN A 16 2.32 14.03 8.10
C GLN A 16 1.90 13.49 9.48
N CYS A 17 2.72 13.71 10.49
CA CYS A 17 2.53 13.22 11.86
C CYS A 17 2.35 11.70 11.98
N SER A 18 2.70 10.93 10.94
CA SER A 18 2.50 9.48 10.88
C SER A 18 3.66 8.67 11.48
N TYR A 19 4.84 9.30 11.63
CA TYR A 19 6.04 8.60 12.09
C TYR A 19 6.08 8.45 13.60
N GLY A 20 6.12 7.19 14.05
CA GLY A 20 6.49 6.84 15.42
C GLY A 20 8.02 6.70 15.59
N ARG A 21 8.43 6.41 16.82
CA ARG A 21 9.83 6.30 17.25
C ARG A 21 10.78 5.61 16.27
N PRO A 22 10.51 4.40 15.73
CA PRO A 22 11.48 3.71 14.87
C PRO A 22 11.81 4.47 13.58
N ARG A 23 10.79 5.05 12.92
CA ARG A 23 10.98 5.82 11.69
C ARG A 23 11.66 7.15 11.94
N ILE A 24 11.36 7.82 13.05
CA ILE A 24 12.03 9.07 13.45
C ILE A 24 13.51 8.82 13.72
N VAL A 25 13.87 7.75 14.45
CA VAL A 25 15.28 7.36 14.66
C VAL A 25 15.99 7.16 13.32
N ARG A 26 15.33 6.48 12.37
CA ARG A 26 15.90 6.27 11.02
C ARG A 26 16.08 7.58 10.28
N GLY A 27 15.08 8.48 10.32
CA GLY A 27 15.16 9.80 9.70
C GLY A 27 16.29 10.66 10.27
N LEU A 28 16.49 10.62 11.59
CA LEU A 28 17.61 11.32 12.25
C LEU A 28 18.96 10.76 11.81
N ARG A 29 19.09 9.44 11.71
CA ARG A 29 20.35 8.80 11.25
C ARG A 29 20.69 9.17 9.80
N VAL A 30 19.71 9.26 8.92
CA VAL A 30 19.90 9.74 7.54
C VAL A 30 20.42 11.19 7.53
N ARG A 31 20.05 12.00 8.52
CA ARG A 31 20.55 13.37 8.72
C ARG A 31 21.90 13.45 9.48
N GLY A 32 22.57 12.31 9.67
CA GLY A 32 23.86 12.24 10.39
C GLY A 32 23.76 12.32 11.91
N LEU A 33 22.53 12.31 12.48
CA LEU A 33 22.32 12.42 13.92
C LEU A 33 22.19 11.03 14.57
N GLN A 34 23.16 10.63 15.36
CA GLN A 34 23.14 9.38 16.13
C GLN A 34 22.36 9.60 17.43
N VAL A 35 21.19 8.99 17.52
CA VAL A 35 20.31 9.08 18.70
C VAL A 35 19.75 7.73 19.07
N SER A 36 19.62 7.49 20.38
CA SER A 36 19.00 6.29 20.91
C SER A 36 17.48 6.35 20.75
N GLN A 37 16.85 5.18 20.68
CA GLN A 37 15.38 5.09 20.63
C GLN A 37 14.72 5.72 21.88
N GLU A 38 15.32 5.56 23.04
CA GLU A 38 14.81 6.10 24.29
C GLU A 38 14.82 7.64 24.28
N ARG A 39 15.87 8.23 23.75
CA ARG A 39 15.96 9.70 23.61
C ARG A 39 14.89 10.26 22.69
N VAL A 40 14.59 9.58 21.57
CA VAL A 40 13.49 9.97 20.66
C VAL A 40 12.14 9.79 21.36
N ARG A 41 11.92 8.69 22.10
CA ARG A 41 10.69 8.48 22.87
C ARG A 41 10.46 9.64 23.85
N ASN A 42 11.46 9.98 24.65
CA ASN A 42 11.36 11.04 25.64
C ASN A 42 11.14 12.41 24.99
N SER A 43 11.74 12.65 23.81
CA SER A 43 11.50 13.86 23.01
C SER A 43 10.06 13.95 22.52
N LEU A 44 9.50 12.86 21.98
CA LEU A 44 8.10 12.80 21.56
C LEU A 44 7.13 13.09 22.71
N ILE A 45 7.38 12.50 23.88
CA ILE A 45 6.55 12.71 25.08
C ILE A 45 6.61 14.18 25.53
N ARG A 46 7.81 14.74 25.65
CA ARG A 46 7.98 16.15 26.08
C ARG A 46 7.33 17.17 25.16
N GLN A 47 7.31 16.86 23.85
CA GLN A 47 6.72 17.72 22.84
C GLN A 47 5.22 17.43 22.57
N GLY A 48 4.63 16.48 23.31
CA GLY A 48 3.22 16.08 23.09
C GLY A 48 2.96 15.44 21.74
N LEU A 49 4.01 14.98 21.02
CA LEU A 49 3.91 14.44 19.68
C LEU A 49 3.51 12.96 19.74
N ARG A 50 2.48 12.59 19.00
CA ARG A 50 2.01 11.21 18.89
C ARG A 50 1.84 10.86 17.42
N ALA A 51 2.31 9.65 17.03
CA ALA A 51 1.95 9.10 15.72
C ALA A 51 0.45 8.82 15.67
N VAL A 52 -0.15 9.01 14.51
CA VAL A 52 -1.57 8.72 14.29
C VAL A 52 -1.87 7.26 14.59
N TYR A 53 -2.88 6.99 15.44
CA TYR A 53 -3.26 5.66 15.91
C TYR A 53 -4.51 5.11 15.20
N LYS A 54 -4.64 3.78 15.21
CA LYS A 54 -5.69 3.01 14.56
C LYS A 54 -7.07 3.18 15.19
N LYS A 55 -8.13 3.26 14.34
CA LYS A 55 -9.48 2.83 14.69
C LYS A 55 -9.67 1.34 14.32
N PRO A 56 -10.61 0.59 14.96
CA PRO A 56 -10.87 -0.81 14.62
C PRO A 56 -11.29 -1.00 13.16
N TYR A 57 -10.89 -2.13 12.58
CA TYR A 57 -11.14 -2.50 11.17
C TYR A 57 -12.42 -3.37 11.05
N ARG A 58 -13.16 -3.22 9.95
CA ARG A 58 -14.32 -4.05 9.60
C ARG A 58 -14.03 -4.82 8.30
N VAL A 59 -14.29 -6.14 8.29
CA VAL A 59 -14.13 -7.01 7.10
C VAL A 59 -15.29 -6.79 6.14
N THR A 60 -15.03 -6.69 4.82
CA THR A 60 -16.03 -6.30 3.82
C THR A 60 -15.99 -7.08 2.52
N THR A 61 -15.17 -8.14 2.40
CA THR A 61 -15.08 -8.92 1.17
C THR A 61 -16.11 -10.06 1.20
N ASP A 62 -17.04 -10.07 0.24
CA ASP A 62 -17.90 -11.22 -0.04
C ASP A 62 -17.17 -12.18 -0.99
N SER A 63 -16.72 -13.32 -0.45
CA SER A 63 -16.05 -14.38 -1.20
C SER A 63 -16.99 -15.54 -1.56
N ASN A 64 -18.33 -15.38 -1.36
CA ASN A 64 -19.30 -16.44 -1.52
C ASN A 64 -19.90 -16.45 -2.94
N HIS A 65 -19.10 -16.76 -3.96
CA HIS A 65 -19.55 -16.90 -5.35
C HIS A 65 -19.07 -18.22 -5.96
N GLN A 66 -19.71 -18.67 -7.06
CA GLN A 66 -19.41 -19.93 -7.75
C GLN A 66 -18.38 -19.79 -8.91
N LYS A 67 -17.73 -18.63 -9.06
CA LYS A 67 -16.74 -18.41 -10.12
C LYS A 67 -15.48 -19.24 -9.86
N PRO A 68 -14.73 -19.65 -10.92
CA PRO A 68 -13.49 -20.40 -10.79
C PRO A 68 -12.45 -19.65 -9.95
N ILE A 69 -11.80 -20.34 -9.03
CA ILE A 69 -10.78 -19.82 -8.13
C ILE A 69 -9.43 -20.39 -8.53
N ALA A 70 -8.43 -19.53 -8.74
CA ALA A 70 -7.05 -19.96 -9.00
C ALA A 70 -6.37 -20.49 -7.73
N ALA A 71 -5.38 -21.38 -7.92
CA ALA A 71 -4.58 -21.89 -6.81
C ALA A 71 -3.80 -20.76 -6.10
N ASN A 72 -3.55 -20.92 -4.81
CA ASN A 72 -2.67 -20.00 -4.07
C ASN A 72 -1.20 -20.33 -4.34
N ILE A 73 -0.64 -19.74 -5.37
CA ILE A 73 0.76 -19.92 -5.77
C ILE A 73 1.71 -19.09 -4.91
N LEU A 74 1.26 -17.90 -4.48
CA LEU A 74 2.07 -17.00 -3.66
C LEU A 74 2.39 -17.61 -2.29
N ASP A 75 1.44 -18.31 -1.69
CA ASP A 75 1.53 -19.05 -0.42
C ASP A 75 2.29 -18.27 0.68
N ARG A 76 1.89 -17.02 0.90
CA ARG A 76 2.47 -16.08 1.89
C ARG A 76 3.97 -15.80 1.72
N ARG A 77 4.56 -16.13 0.60
CA ARG A 77 5.94 -15.74 0.28
C ARG A 77 5.98 -14.27 -0.09
N PHE A 78 6.02 -13.38 0.92
CA PHE A 78 5.99 -11.94 0.73
C PHE A 78 7.37 -11.30 0.62
N ALA A 79 8.44 -12.08 0.65
CA ALA A 79 9.82 -11.63 0.52
C ALA A 79 10.60 -12.52 -0.47
N GLY A 80 11.79 -12.08 -0.88
CA GLY A 80 12.67 -12.83 -1.80
C GLY A 80 12.30 -12.67 -3.28
N TRP A 81 11.36 -11.81 -3.63
CA TRP A 81 11.00 -11.51 -5.02
C TRP A 81 11.90 -10.44 -5.62
N ARG A 82 12.15 -10.55 -6.92
CA ARG A 82 12.70 -9.44 -7.72
C ARG A 82 11.56 -8.51 -8.17
N ILE A 83 11.93 -7.30 -8.56
CA ILE A 83 11.00 -6.34 -9.15
C ILE A 83 10.25 -6.98 -10.34
N ASN A 84 8.93 -6.79 -10.38
CA ASN A 84 8.04 -7.32 -11.41
C ASN A 84 7.97 -8.85 -11.49
N GLN A 85 8.28 -9.60 -10.43
CA GLN A 85 8.03 -11.05 -10.38
C GLN A 85 6.71 -11.41 -9.70
N ALA A 86 6.32 -10.67 -8.68
CA ALA A 86 5.06 -10.90 -7.97
C ALA A 86 4.40 -9.57 -7.59
N TRP A 87 3.16 -9.41 -8.01
CA TRP A 87 2.29 -8.30 -7.63
C TRP A 87 1.13 -8.81 -6.78
N VAL A 88 0.66 -7.97 -5.89
CA VAL A 88 -0.54 -8.21 -5.09
C VAL A 88 -1.56 -7.12 -5.35
N GLY A 89 -2.82 -7.48 -5.46
CA GLY A 89 -3.92 -6.55 -5.71
C GLY A 89 -5.05 -6.72 -4.69
N ASP A 90 -5.75 -5.61 -4.42
CA ASP A 90 -6.90 -5.60 -3.53
C ASP A 90 -7.74 -4.34 -3.73
N ILE A 91 -8.96 -4.33 -3.19
CA ILE A 91 -9.89 -3.21 -3.24
C ILE A 91 -10.14 -2.70 -1.82
N THR A 92 -10.24 -1.39 -1.68
CA THR A 92 -10.79 -0.76 -0.48
C THR A 92 -11.84 0.27 -0.84
N TYR A 93 -12.55 0.78 0.15
CA TYR A 93 -13.56 1.82 -0.01
C TYR A 93 -13.24 3.01 0.89
N VAL A 94 -13.63 4.17 0.42
CA VAL A 94 -13.47 5.48 1.06
C VAL A 94 -14.83 6.14 1.16
N GLU A 95 -15.16 6.62 2.34
CA GLU A 95 -16.40 7.35 2.58
C GLU A 95 -16.26 8.80 2.14
N THR A 96 -17.26 9.29 1.41
CA THR A 96 -17.42 10.71 1.05
C THR A 96 -18.89 11.12 1.28
N ASP A 97 -19.15 12.41 1.35
CA ASP A 97 -20.53 12.91 1.50
C ASP A 97 -21.39 12.59 0.26
N GLU A 98 -20.78 12.36 -0.91
CA GLU A 98 -21.45 11.87 -2.13
C GLU A 98 -21.65 10.34 -2.14
N GLY A 99 -21.22 9.59 -1.11
CA GLY A 99 -21.26 8.14 -1.01
C GLY A 99 -19.91 7.48 -1.21
N TRP A 100 -19.91 6.17 -1.42
CA TRP A 100 -18.68 5.39 -1.50
C TRP A 100 -17.83 5.69 -2.73
N LEU A 101 -16.53 5.79 -2.53
CA LEU A 101 -15.50 5.72 -3.56
C LEU A 101 -14.71 4.43 -3.36
N TYR A 102 -14.60 3.60 -4.40
CA TYR A 102 -13.82 2.36 -4.39
C TYR A 102 -12.44 2.61 -5.01
N LEU A 103 -11.41 2.07 -4.36
CA LEU A 103 -10.02 2.16 -4.80
C LEU A 103 -9.47 0.75 -4.97
N ALA A 104 -9.07 0.38 -6.18
CA ALA A 104 -8.26 -0.81 -6.46
C ALA A 104 -6.79 -0.41 -6.61
N CYS A 105 -5.89 -1.19 -6.00
CA CYS A 105 -4.45 -0.99 -6.10
C CYS A 105 -3.73 -2.28 -6.49
N VAL A 106 -2.60 -2.12 -7.16
CA VAL A 106 -1.62 -3.16 -7.46
C VAL A 106 -0.28 -2.76 -6.86
N MET A 107 0.32 -3.62 -6.05
CA MET A 107 1.60 -3.42 -5.37
C MET A 107 2.62 -4.42 -5.86
N ASP A 108 3.84 -3.97 -6.16
CA ASP A 108 4.99 -4.83 -6.35
C ASP A 108 5.54 -5.33 -5.00
N LEU A 109 5.64 -6.64 -4.83
CA LEU A 109 6.06 -7.23 -3.54
C LEU A 109 7.52 -6.97 -3.20
N ALA A 110 8.40 -6.83 -4.18
CA ALA A 110 9.82 -6.60 -3.93
C ALA A 110 10.07 -5.21 -3.36
N SER A 111 9.46 -4.19 -3.96
CA SER A 111 9.65 -2.78 -3.58
C SER A 111 8.59 -2.24 -2.63
N ARG A 112 7.45 -2.91 -2.49
CA ARG A 112 6.25 -2.37 -1.81
C ARG A 112 5.65 -1.15 -2.51
N ARG A 113 6.09 -0.84 -3.72
CA ARG A 113 5.56 0.27 -4.51
C ARG A 113 4.16 -0.03 -5.02
N ILE A 114 3.26 0.93 -4.92
CA ILE A 114 2.01 0.89 -5.67
C ILE A 114 2.34 1.24 -7.11
N VAL A 115 2.14 0.27 -7.99
CA VAL A 115 2.52 0.33 -9.41
C VAL A 115 1.32 0.57 -10.32
N GLY A 116 0.11 0.41 -9.81
CA GLY A 116 -1.12 0.73 -10.52
C GLY A 116 -2.28 0.91 -9.54
N TRP A 117 -3.20 1.78 -9.91
CA TRP A 117 -4.41 2.04 -9.14
C TRP A 117 -5.54 2.54 -10.06
N SER A 118 -6.76 2.38 -9.59
CA SER A 118 -7.97 2.91 -10.23
C SER A 118 -9.02 3.23 -9.18
N MET A 119 -9.90 4.20 -9.47
CA MET A 119 -10.97 4.61 -8.55
C MET A 119 -12.30 4.75 -9.29
N SER A 120 -13.39 4.27 -8.66
CA SER A 120 -14.75 4.31 -9.20
C SER A 120 -15.77 4.49 -8.09
N ASP A 121 -16.96 4.95 -8.45
CA ASP A 121 -18.16 4.97 -7.59
C ASP A 121 -18.84 3.60 -7.48
N ARG A 122 -18.37 2.60 -8.26
CA ARG A 122 -18.91 1.24 -8.31
C ARG A 122 -17.82 0.19 -8.16
N ILE A 123 -18.11 -0.87 -7.41
CA ILE A 123 -17.23 -2.02 -7.26
C ILE A 123 -17.49 -3.06 -8.36
N GLN A 124 -16.89 -2.86 -9.52
CA GLN A 124 -17.07 -3.71 -10.71
C GLN A 124 -15.72 -4.27 -11.18
N THR A 125 -15.76 -5.26 -12.09
CA THR A 125 -14.55 -5.87 -12.69
C THR A 125 -13.67 -4.83 -13.38
N ASP A 126 -14.26 -3.81 -13.99
CA ASP A 126 -13.50 -2.74 -14.67
C ASP A 126 -12.59 -1.96 -13.71
N LEU A 127 -12.99 -1.79 -12.45
CA LEU A 127 -12.15 -1.15 -11.44
C LEU A 127 -10.81 -1.85 -11.29
N VAL A 128 -10.82 -3.18 -11.10
CA VAL A 128 -9.59 -3.97 -10.91
C VAL A 128 -8.81 -4.12 -12.21
N ASN A 129 -9.51 -4.19 -13.35
CA ASN A 129 -8.87 -4.26 -14.67
C ASN A 129 -8.14 -2.96 -15.03
N GLN A 130 -8.70 -1.81 -14.73
CA GLN A 130 -8.03 -0.52 -14.95
C GLN A 130 -6.80 -0.36 -14.07
N ALA A 131 -6.85 -0.77 -12.79
CA ALA A 131 -5.69 -0.79 -11.91
C ALA A 131 -4.57 -1.69 -12.48
N LEU A 132 -4.92 -2.90 -12.96
CA LEU A 132 -3.95 -3.82 -13.57
C LEU A 132 -3.40 -3.29 -14.89
N LYS A 133 -4.25 -2.71 -15.77
CA LYS A 133 -3.80 -2.08 -17.04
C LYS A 133 -2.83 -0.92 -16.77
N SER A 134 -3.12 -0.08 -15.78
CA SER A 134 -2.22 1.00 -15.35
C SER A 134 -0.87 0.45 -14.90
N ALA A 135 -0.86 -0.59 -14.03
CA ALA A 135 0.35 -1.24 -13.59
C ALA A 135 1.15 -1.86 -14.76
N TYR A 136 0.47 -2.58 -15.64
CA TYR A 136 1.11 -3.22 -16.80
C TYR A 136 1.70 -2.20 -17.78
N GLY A 137 0.97 -1.16 -18.11
CA GLY A 137 1.43 -0.08 -18.99
C GLY A 137 2.66 0.65 -18.45
N LEU A 138 2.69 0.89 -17.14
CA LEU A 138 3.83 1.52 -16.47
C LEU A 138 5.07 0.62 -16.42
N ARG A 139 4.88 -0.70 -16.19
CA ARG A 139 5.97 -1.61 -15.81
C ARG A 139 6.42 -2.56 -16.92
N LYS A 140 5.53 -2.90 -17.84
CA LYS A 140 5.76 -3.86 -18.94
C LYS A 140 6.54 -5.09 -18.46
N PRO A 141 6.02 -5.84 -17.45
CA PRO A 141 6.73 -6.96 -16.86
C PRO A 141 6.93 -8.09 -17.88
N GLN A 142 7.92 -8.92 -17.64
CA GLN A 142 8.10 -10.14 -18.41
C GLN A 142 6.95 -11.14 -18.14
N ALA A 143 6.74 -12.05 -19.08
CA ALA A 143 5.79 -13.15 -18.92
C ALA A 143 6.09 -13.97 -17.65
N GLY A 144 5.03 -14.51 -17.03
CA GLY A 144 5.15 -15.33 -15.83
C GLY A 144 5.10 -14.54 -14.50
N LEU A 145 4.87 -13.22 -14.52
CA LEU A 145 4.59 -12.47 -13.30
C LEU A 145 3.39 -13.06 -12.55
N ILE A 146 3.53 -13.30 -11.25
CA ILE A 146 2.44 -13.75 -10.39
C ILE A 146 1.58 -12.55 -9.99
N MET A 147 0.30 -12.56 -10.34
CA MET A 147 -0.70 -11.60 -9.87
C MET A 147 -1.57 -12.26 -8.80
N HIS A 148 -1.36 -11.89 -7.53
CA HIS A 148 -2.08 -12.45 -6.40
C HIS A 148 -3.15 -11.49 -5.87
N THR A 149 -4.33 -12.03 -5.58
CA THR A 149 -5.48 -11.25 -5.08
C THR A 149 -6.26 -12.05 -4.03
N ASP A 150 -7.23 -11.41 -3.40
CA ASP A 150 -8.28 -12.13 -2.68
C ASP A 150 -9.19 -12.90 -3.65
N ARG A 151 -10.26 -13.55 -3.10
CA ARG A 151 -11.27 -14.27 -3.89
C ARG A 151 -12.46 -13.40 -4.26
N GLY A 152 -12.33 -12.10 -4.31
CA GLY A 152 -13.43 -11.23 -4.69
C GLY A 152 -13.97 -11.56 -6.09
N SER A 153 -15.28 -11.44 -6.28
CA SER A 153 -15.97 -11.79 -7.54
C SER A 153 -15.45 -11.01 -8.74
N GLN A 154 -14.84 -9.85 -8.51
CA GLN A 154 -14.21 -9.01 -9.53
C GLN A 154 -12.95 -9.68 -10.09
N TYR A 155 -12.10 -10.23 -9.23
CA TYR A 155 -10.86 -10.93 -9.60
C TYR A 155 -11.11 -12.33 -10.18
N ALA A 156 -12.23 -12.97 -9.80
CA ALA A 156 -12.65 -14.26 -10.34
C ALA A 156 -13.44 -14.14 -11.64
N SER A 157 -13.70 -12.93 -12.16
CA SER A 157 -14.46 -12.70 -13.38
C SER A 157 -13.72 -13.17 -14.63
N ASP A 158 -14.49 -13.59 -15.67
CA ASP A 158 -13.90 -14.02 -16.94
C ASP A 158 -13.11 -12.92 -17.62
N ASN A 159 -13.57 -11.67 -17.55
CA ASN A 159 -12.86 -10.51 -18.13
C ASN A 159 -11.51 -10.29 -17.43
N HIS A 160 -11.44 -10.43 -16.11
CA HIS A 160 -10.17 -10.30 -15.39
C HIS A 160 -9.23 -11.46 -15.71
N ARG A 161 -9.74 -12.70 -15.71
CA ARG A 161 -8.95 -13.89 -16.06
C ARG A 161 -8.40 -13.81 -17.50
N LYS A 162 -9.23 -13.33 -18.44
CA LYS A 162 -8.77 -13.07 -19.82
C LYS A 162 -7.62 -12.07 -19.85
N LEU A 163 -7.75 -10.94 -19.13
CA LEU A 163 -6.71 -9.91 -19.08
C LEU A 163 -5.39 -10.46 -18.49
N ILE A 164 -5.45 -11.26 -17.42
CA ILE A 164 -4.31 -11.97 -16.84
C ILE A 164 -3.62 -12.86 -17.88
N LYS A 165 -4.41 -13.63 -18.65
CA LYS A 165 -3.89 -14.49 -19.72
C LYS A 165 -3.27 -13.69 -20.87
N ASP A 166 -3.94 -12.63 -21.32
CA ASP A 166 -3.46 -11.76 -22.41
C ASP A 166 -2.12 -11.10 -22.04
N TYR A 167 -1.90 -10.80 -20.76
CA TYR A 167 -0.63 -10.28 -20.22
C TYR A 167 0.38 -11.38 -19.85
N GLN A 168 0.09 -12.65 -20.15
CA GLN A 168 0.93 -13.80 -19.83
C GLN A 168 1.34 -13.87 -18.36
N MET A 169 0.44 -13.42 -17.48
CA MET A 169 0.61 -13.49 -16.03
C MET A 169 0.07 -14.80 -15.45
N ILE A 170 0.53 -15.14 -14.26
CA ILE A 170 0.06 -16.31 -13.49
C ILE A 170 -0.89 -15.79 -12.41
N GLN A 171 -2.17 -16.15 -12.52
CA GLN A 171 -3.15 -15.79 -11.49
C GLN A 171 -2.94 -16.62 -10.23
N SER A 172 -2.96 -15.97 -9.08
CA SER A 172 -2.93 -16.59 -7.76
C SER A 172 -3.99 -15.95 -6.87
N MET A 173 -4.70 -16.75 -6.08
CA MET A 173 -5.77 -16.25 -5.20
C MET A 173 -5.63 -16.78 -3.78
N SER A 174 -5.98 -15.96 -2.80
CA SER A 174 -5.98 -16.30 -1.38
C SER A 174 -6.84 -17.54 -1.08
N ARG A 175 -6.56 -18.25 0.00
CA ARG A 175 -7.43 -19.31 0.53
C ARG A 175 -8.72 -18.71 1.08
N ARG A 176 -9.78 -19.51 1.14
CA ARG A 176 -11.09 -19.06 1.65
C ARG A 176 -10.97 -18.61 3.11
N ALA A 177 -11.58 -17.48 3.42
CA ALA A 177 -11.60 -16.88 4.76
C ALA A 177 -10.21 -16.68 5.40
N ASN A 178 -9.15 -16.51 4.57
CA ASN A 178 -7.79 -16.36 5.04
C ASN A 178 -7.20 -15.00 4.63
N CYS A 179 -7.46 -14.00 5.47
CA CYS A 179 -6.97 -12.63 5.25
C CYS A 179 -5.43 -12.52 5.25
N TRP A 180 -4.72 -13.43 5.94
CA TRP A 180 -3.25 -13.43 5.97
C TRP A 180 -2.59 -13.68 4.62
N ASP A 181 -3.32 -14.25 3.65
CA ASP A 181 -2.78 -14.56 2.33
C ASP A 181 -2.56 -13.30 1.49
N ASN A 182 -3.21 -12.16 1.84
CA ASN A 182 -3.02 -10.85 1.18
C ASN A 182 -2.52 -9.76 2.16
N ALA A 183 -1.81 -10.15 3.21
CA ALA A 183 -1.34 -9.26 4.28
C ALA A 183 -0.60 -7.99 3.82
N PRO A 184 0.21 -7.97 2.72
CA PRO A 184 0.82 -6.74 2.22
C PRO A 184 -0.18 -5.67 1.81
N MET A 185 -1.25 -6.04 1.09
CA MET A 185 -2.29 -5.11 0.68
C MET A 185 -3.15 -4.65 1.85
N GLU A 186 -3.49 -5.56 2.77
CA GLU A 186 -4.19 -5.18 4.00
C GLU A 186 -3.37 -4.16 4.83
N SER A 187 -2.07 -4.39 4.95
CA SER A 187 -1.16 -3.47 5.64
C SER A 187 -1.10 -2.10 4.94
N PHE A 188 -1.07 -2.08 3.62
CA PHE A 188 -1.09 -0.85 2.82
C PHE A 188 -2.39 -0.07 3.04
N PHE A 189 -3.55 -0.69 2.84
CA PHE A 189 -4.83 -0.02 3.00
C PHE A 189 -5.09 0.45 4.43
N LYS A 190 -4.65 -0.33 5.41
CA LYS A 190 -4.69 0.09 6.80
C LYS A 190 -3.84 1.34 7.02
N THR A 191 -2.65 1.39 6.41
CA THR A 191 -1.76 2.55 6.49
C THR A 191 -2.43 3.77 5.83
N LEU A 192 -2.95 3.65 4.61
CA LEU A 192 -3.67 4.71 3.92
C LEU A 192 -4.85 5.23 4.76
N LYS A 193 -5.69 4.31 5.27
CA LYS A 193 -6.85 4.69 6.10
C LYS A 193 -6.45 5.44 7.37
N VAL A 194 -5.46 4.92 8.09
CA VAL A 194 -5.04 5.51 9.38
C VAL A 194 -4.26 6.81 9.18
N GLU A 195 -3.32 6.82 8.25
CA GLU A 195 -2.39 7.95 8.10
C GLU A 195 -3.01 9.11 7.28
N ARG A 196 -4.08 8.85 6.48
CA ARG A 196 -4.69 9.87 5.63
C ARG A 196 -6.21 9.94 5.74
N LEU A 197 -6.93 8.89 5.34
CA LEU A 197 -8.38 8.97 5.11
C LEU A 197 -9.16 9.27 6.38
N HIS A 198 -8.84 8.65 7.51
CA HIS A 198 -9.54 8.87 8.78
C HIS A 198 -9.19 10.22 9.46
N GLN A 199 -8.25 10.97 8.91
CA GLN A 199 -7.86 12.29 9.40
C GLN A 199 -8.65 13.41 8.70
N ARG A 200 -9.50 13.09 7.72
CA ARG A 200 -10.21 14.02 6.87
C ARG A 200 -11.67 13.60 6.68
N ARG A 201 -12.51 14.54 6.36
CA ARG A 201 -13.83 14.35 5.79
C ARG A 201 -13.77 14.83 4.34
N TYR A 202 -14.31 14.07 3.42
CA TYR A 202 -14.34 14.41 1.99
C TYR A 202 -15.75 14.80 1.61
N GLU A 203 -15.95 16.01 1.11
CA GLU A 203 -17.24 16.47 0.62
C GLU A 203 -17.61 15.78 -0.69
N SER A 204 -16.61 15.51 -1.54
CA SER A 204 -16.83 14.89 -2.85
C SER A 204 -15.85 13.73 -3.13
N ARG A 205 -16.27 12.85 -4.07
CA ARG A 205 -15.37 11.81 -4.61
C ARG A 205 -14.19 12.41 -5.36
N ALA A 206 -14.36 13.57 -5.98
CA ALA A 206 -13.30 14.27 -6.70
C ALA A 206 -12.18 14.71 -5.73
N GLU A 207 -12.54 15.31 -4.61
CA GLU A 207 -11.59 15.68 -3.55
C GLU A 207 -10.85 14.46 -3.00
N ALA A 208 -11.57 13.39 -2.67
CA ALA A 208 -10.97 12.16 -2.17
C ALA A 208 -10.00 11.54 -3.19
N LYS A 209 -10.33 11.56 -4.50
CA LYS A 209 -9.45 11.07 -5.56
C LYS A 209 -8.14 11.82 -5.61
N LEU A 210 -8.17 13.15 -5.60
CA LEU A 210 -6.96 13.98 -5.63
C LEU A 210 -6.07 13.73 -4.42
N ASP A 211 -6.67 13.66 -3.24
CA ASP A 211 -5.97 13.43 -1.98
C ASP A 211 -5.30 12.04 -1.92
N ILE A 212 -5.99 11.00 -2.41
CA ILE A 212 -5.45 9.64 -2.48
C ILE A 212 -4.29 9.55 -3.47
N VAL A 213 -4.39 10.18 -4.63
CA VAL A 213 -3.33 10.22 -5.64
C VAL A 213 -2.09 10.90 -5.08
N ASP A 214 -2.24 12.09 -4.48
CA ASP A 214 -1.14 12.81 -3.84
C ASP A 214 -0.48 11.95 -2.75
N TRP A 215 -1.29 11.27 -1.93
CA TRP A 215 -0.74 10.43 -0.89
C TRP A 215 -0.01 9.20 -1.43
N ILE A 216 -0.55 8.51 -2.45
CA ILE A 216 0.11 7.33 -3.04
C ILE A 216 1.40 7.75 -3.76
N GLU A 217 1.32 8.70 -4.68
CA GLU A 217 2.44 9.04 -5.57
C GLU A 217 3.41 10.03 -4.91
N GLY A 218 2.91 11.02 -4.20
CA GLY A 218 3.74 12.05 -3.57
C GLY A 218 4.38 11.62 -2.26
N PHE A 219 3.65 10.85 -1.44
CA PHE A 219 4.13 10.48 -0.11
C PHE A 219 4.49 8.99 0.02
N TYR A 220 3.55 8.06 -0.19
CA TYR A 220 3.77 6.64 0.07
C TYR A 220 4.92 6.07 -0.78
N ASN A 221 4.87 6.25 -2.08
CA ASN A 221 5.87 5.71 -2.99
C ASN A 221 7.24 6.40 -2.86
N ARG A 222 7.28 7.70 -2.53
CA ARG A 222 8.51 8.53 -2.63
C ARG A 222 9.16 8.88 -1.30
N LYS A 223 8.38 9.01 -0.22
CA LYS A 223 8.87 9.56 1.06
C LYS A 223 8.71 8.60 2.23
N ARG A 224 7.66 7.77 2.19
CA ARG A 224 7.33 6.93 3.33
C ARG A 224 8.31 5.78 3.49
N LEU A 225 8.98 5.73 4.65
CA LEU A 225 9.88 4.63 5.00
C LEU A 225 9.08 3.35 5.32
N HIS A 226 9.50 2.23 4.74
CA HIS A 226 8.83 0.94 4.88
C HIS A 226 9.74 -0.07 5.58
N SER A 227 9.30 -0.60 6.75
CA SER A 227 10.12 -1.50 7.57
C SER A 227 10.47 -2.82 6.88
N SER A 228 9.56 -3.39 6.05
CA SER A 228 9.80 -4.67 5.37
C SER A 228 10.83 -4.61 4.24
N ILE A 229 11.25 -3.41 3.83
CA ILE A 229 12.30 -3.16 2.85
C ILE A 229 13.46 -2.34 3.44
N GLY A 230 13.80 -2.64 4.71
CA GLY A 230 14.94 -2.03 5.39
C GLY A 230 14.82 -0.53 5.65
N TYR A 231 13.60 -0.03 5.86
CA TYR A 231 13.32 1.42 6.00
C TYR A 231 13.80 2.25 4.80
N SER A 232 13.77 1.68 3.60
CA SER A 232 13.84 2.43 2.34
C SER A 232 12.45 2.94 1.97
N THR A 233 12.37 3.95 1.09
CA THR A 233 11.12 4.24 0.39
C THR A 233 10.88 3.19 -0.70
N PRO A 234 9.64 2.93 -1.12
CA PRO A 234 9.37 2.03 -2.25
C PRO A 234 10.18 2.39 -3.51
N LEU A 235 10.27 3.66 -3.85
CA LEU A 235 11.01 4.13 -5.02
C LEU A 235 12.52 3.90 -4.88
N ASP A 236 13.10 4.12 -3.68
CA ASP A 236 14.53 3.90 -3.45
C ASP A 236 14.88 2.40 -3.41
N ALA A 237 13.95 1.56 -2.96
CA ALA A 237 14.12 0.11 -3.03
C ALA A 237 14.21 -0.37 -4.49
N GLU A 238 13.41 0.20 -5.40
CA GLU A 238 13.52 -0.09 -6.84
C GLU A 238 14.84 0.38 -7.44
N ARG A 239 15.26 1.60 -7.15
CA ARG A 239 16.54 2.14 -7.65
C ARG A 239 17.71 1.26 -7.25
N LYS A 240 17.75 0.82 -5.99
CA LYS A 240 18.79 -0.09 -5.49
C LYS A 240 18.77 -1.45 -6.18
N ALA A 241 17.59 -1.99 -6.48
CA ALA A 241 17.46 -3.29 -7.14
C ALA A 241 17.90 -3.26 -8.61
N VAL A 242 17.90 -2.10 -9.27
CA VAL A 242 18.40 -1.93 -10.64
C VAL A 242 19.93 -1.78 -10.68
N THR A 243 20.53 -1.30 -9.59
CA THR A 243 21.99 -1.06 -9.49
C THR A 243 22.76 -2.23 -8.86
N ALA A 244 22.09 -3.25 -8.37
CA ALA A 244 22.66 -4.47 -7.78
C ALA A 244 22.64 -5.63 -8.76
#